data_1c02140fa27b72c2de1f078416e26a22
#
_entry.id   1c02140fa27b72c2de1f078416e26a22
#
_cell.length_a   1.000
_cell.length_b   1.000
_cell.length_c   1.000
_cell.angle_alpha   90.00
_cell.angle_beta   90.00
_cell.angle_gamma   90.00
#
_symmetry.space_group_name_H-M   'P 1'
#
loop_
_entity.id
_entity.type
_entity.pdbx_description
1 polymer ?
#
loop_
_entity_poly.entity_id
_entity_poly.type
_entity_poly.pdbx_seq_one_letter_code
_entity_poly.pdbx_strand_id
1 'polypeptide(L)'
;MTDKKDEKVKVEVATYNWGPCLIKVKILDDFKKVLLEEAKKNEEDYRGKLAGQIRKETGYSDKSRDKIIPYLSPYLGIYDQCFQRYQNKKYDKKPEYALTALWCNFQRPNEFNPPHDHDGKLSFVIYLSIPDPLKKENAEYKGRSCGPGGIQFMWGEGPRDCVSYQ
;
A
#
# COMPACT_ATOMS: atom_id res chain seq x y z
N MET A 1 34.90 -48.31 -11.53
CA MET A 1 33.93 -47.20 -11.71
C MET A 1 33.66 -46.62 -10.34
N THR A 2 34.29 -45.50 -10.05
CA THR A 2 34.18 -44.83 -8.75
C THR A 2 33.03 -43.84 -8.80
N ASP A 3 31.95 -44.11 -8.05
CA ASP A 3 30.85 -43.20 -7.86
C ASP A 3 31.38 -41.90 -7.26
N LYS A 4 31.37 -40.83 -8.06
CA LYS A 4 31.54 -39.47 -7.56
C LYS A 4 30.24 -39.12 -6.81
N LYS A 5 30.27 -39.17 -5.48
CA LYS A 5 29.26 -38.53 -4.64
C LYS A 5 29.24 -37.05 -5.03
N ASP A 6 28.07 -36.59 -5.49
CA ASP A 6 27.79 -35.16 -5.65
C ASP A 6 27.88 -34.48 -4.26
N GLU A 7 29.01 -33.88 -3.97
CA GLU A 7 29.14 -32.97 -2.82
C GLU A 7 28.26 -31.77 -3.07
N LYS A 8 27.11 -31.73 -2.36
CA LYS A 8 26.24 -30.52 -2.34
C LYS A 8 27.05 -29.39 -1.73
N VAL A 9 27.45 -28.45 -2.56
CA VAL A 9 28.10 -27.22 -2.12
C VAL A 9 27.10 -26.46 -1.23
N LYS A 10 27.45 -26.32 0.05
CA LYS A 10 26.66 -25.56 1.01
C LYS A 10 27.06 -24.09 0.85
N VAL A 11 26.17 -23.30 0.25
CA VAL A 11 26.38 -21.86 0.09
C VAL A 11 25.69 -21.13 1.26
N GLU A 12 26.43 -20.34 2.01
CA GLU A 12 25.89 -19.41 2.99
C GLU A 12 25.63 -18.08 2.30
N VAL A 13 24.38 -17.61 2.40
CA VAL A 13 23.96 -16.33 1.82
C VAL A 13 23.46 -15.44 2.94
N ALA A 14 24.06 -14.26 3.07
CA ALA A 14 23.55 -13.17 3.89
C ALA A 14 22.85 -12.16 2.99
N THR A 15 21.62 -11.79 3.35
CA THR A 15 20.85 -10.76 2.66
C THR A 15 20.69 -9.54 3.56
N TYR A 16 20.90 -8.38 2.97
CA TYR A 16 20.71 -7.09 3.66
C TYR A 16 19.61 -6.33 2.95
N ASN A 17 18.64 -5.85 3.71
CA ASN A 17 17.51 -5.09 3.18
C ASN A 17 17.66 -3.62 3.58
N TRP A 18 17.40 -2.73 2.63
CA TRP A 18 17.56 -1.29 2.76
C TRP A 18 16.22 -0.61 2.43
N GLY A 19 15.88 0.40 3.23
CA GLY A 19 14.65 1.15 3.04
C GLY A 19 13.43 0.56 3.76
N PRO A 20 12.24 1.12 3.55
CA PRO A 20 11.00 0.65 4.17
C PRO A 20 10.52 -0.68 3.58
N CYS A 21 9.87 -1.50 4.41
CA CYS A 21 9.20 -2.70 3.93
C CYS A 21 7.87 -2.31 3.28
N LEU A 22 7.73 -2.65 2.02
CA LEU A 22 6.50 -2.44 1.26
C LEU A 22 5.97 -3.76 0.75
N ILE A 23 4.69 -4.01 0.91
CA ILE A 23 4.02 -5.18 0.34
C ILE A 23 2.86 -4.74 -0.56
N LYS A 24 2.60 -5.50 -1.62
CA LYS A 24 1.41 -5.37 -2.47
C LYS A 24 0.57 -6.62 -2.35
N VAL A 25 -0.69 -6.47 -1.96
CA VAL A 25 -1.60 -7.59 -1.72
C VAL A 25 -2.92 -7.31 -2.45
N LYS A 26 -3.49 -8.33 -3.08
CA LYS A 26 -4.86 -8.25 -3.61
C LYS A 26 -5.85 -8.38 -2.46
N ILE A 27 -6.74 -7.40 -2.31
CA ILE A 27 -7.82 -7.49 -1.33
C ILE A 27 -8.97 -8.37 -1.84
N LEU A 28 -9.69 -8.99 -0.92
CA LEU A 28 -10.88 -9.78 -1.21
C LEU A 28 -12.05 -8.88 -1.63
N ASP A 29 -12.94 -9.42 -2.46
CA ASP A 29 -14.08 -8.69 -2.99
C ASP A 29 -15.06 -8.22 -1.89
N ASP A 30 -15.25 -9.03 -0.84
CA ASP A 30 -16.07 -8.64 0.31
C ASP A 30 -15.50 -7.41 1.03
N PHE A 31 -14.18 -7.35 1.20
CA PHE A 31 -13.54 -6.17 1.80
C PHE A 31 -13.71 -4.93 0.91
N LYS A 32 -13.49 -5.09 -0.39
CA LYS A 32 -13.71 -4.02 -1.37
C LYS A 32 -15.15 -3.50 -1.33
N LYS A 33 -16.13 -4.41 -1.25
CA LYS A 33 -17.55 -4.08 -1.16
C LYS A 33 -17.85 -3.25 0.09
N VAL A 34 -17.37 -3.67 1.26
CA VAL A 34 -17.56 -2.93 2.51
C VAL A 34 -16.95 -1.53 2.43
N LEU A 35 -15.73 -1.39 1.91
CA LEU A 35 -15.10 -0.09 1.71
C LEU A 35 -15.93 0.83 0.82
N LEU A 36 -16.43 0.34 -0.31
CA LEU A 36 -17.25 1.12 -1.24
C LEU A 36 -18.62 1.50 -0.63
N GLU A 37 -19.25 0.61 0.11
CA GLU A 37 -20.54 0.88 0.78
C GLU A 37 -20.38 1.94 1.88
N GLU A 38 -19.34 1.83 2.70
CA GLU A 38 -19.09 2.80 3.75
C GLU A 38 -18.60 4.15 3.16
N ALA A 39 -17.82 4.17 2.07
CA ALA A 39 -17.42 5.40 1.40
C ALA A 39 -18.62 6.23 0.88
N LYS A 40 -19.69 5.57 0.43
CA LYS A 40 -20.92 6.25 -0.02
C LYS A 40 -21.73 6.90 1.10
N LYS A 41 -21.57 6.43 2.33
CA LYS A 41 -22.28 6.93 3.52
C LYS A 41 -21.57 8.09 4.21
N ASN A 42 -20.27 8.28 3.89
CA ASN A 42 -19.47 9.31 4.55
C ASN A 42 -19.50 10.60 3.73
N GLU A 43 -19.90 11.67 4.39
CA GLU A 43 -20.05 13.01 3.81
C GLU A 43 -19.05 14.02 4.42
N GLU A 44 -18.26 13.60 5.42
CA GLU A 44 -17.26 14.49 6.01
C GLU A 44 -16.24 14.91 4.96
N ASP A 45 -16.18 16.21 4.68
CA ASP A 45 -15.15 16.77 3.77
C ASP A 45 -13.77 16.67 4.42
N TYR A 46 -12.91 15.89 3.79
CA TYR A 46 -11.58 15.61 4.32
C TYR A 46 -10.47 16.41 3.62
N ARG A 47 -10.82 17.18 2.57
CA ARG A 47 -9.85 17.91 1.72
C ARG A 47 -8.93 18.84 2.51
N GLY A 48 -9.44 19.51 3.53
CA GLY A 48 -8.65 20.40 4.37
C GLY A 48 -7.58 19.73 5.23
N LYS A 49 -7.58 18.40 5.29
CA LYS A 49 -6.63 17.58 6.05
C LYS A 49 -5.62 16.84 5.14
N LEU A 50 -5.75 16.97 3.82
CA LEU A 50 -5.00 16.21 2.83
C LEU A 50 -4.21 17.11 1.88
N ALA A 51 -3.15 16.56 1.30
CA ALA A 51 -2.28 17.27 0.35
C ALA A 51 -2.82 17.29 -1.09
N GLY A 52 -3.84 16.49 -1.38
CA GLY A 52 -4.34 16.26 -2.73
C GLY A 52 -4.96 17.49 -3.39
N GLN A 53 -4.77 17.61 -4.70
CA GLN A 53 -5.53 18.50 -5.56
C GLN A 53 -6.75 17.75 -6.11
N ILE A 54 -7.62 17.29 -5.19
CA ILE A 54 -8.76 16.42 -5.47
C ILE A 54 -10.04 17.10 -4.96
N ARG A 55 -11.06 17.18 -5.82
CA ARG A 55 -12.30 17.90 -5.51
C ARG A 55 -13.20 17.20 -4.52
N LYS A 56 -13.06 15.89 -4.40
CA LYS A 56 -13.88 15.09 -3.48
C LYS A 56 -13.02 14.08 -2.73
N GLU A 57 -12.83 14.34 -1.45
CA GLU A 57 -12.16 13.46 -0.49
C GLU A 57 -13.01 13.39 0.76
N THR A 58 -13.44 12.18 1.15
CA THR A 58 -14.35 11.99 2.28
C THR A 58 -13.72 11.11 3.36
N GLY A 59 -13.80 11.55 4.61
CA GLY A 59 -13.34 10.78 5.76
C GLY A 59 -14.35 9.70 6.16
N TYR A 60 -13.86 8.54 6.58
CA TYR A 60 -14.70 7.50 7.17
C TYR A 60 -14.95 7.81 8.65
N SER A 61 -16.23 7.78 9.06
CA SER A 61 -16.63 7.93 10.46
C SER A 61 -16.06 6.81 11.34
N ASP A 62 -16.00 7.01 12.65
CA ASP A 62 -15.57 5.98 13.61
C ASP A 62 -16.38 4.70 13.44
N LYS A 63 -17.71 4.83 13.32
CA LYS A 63 -18.61 3.70 13.09
C LYS A 63 -18.29 2.94 11.80
N SER A 64 -17.87 3.63 10.75
CA SER A 64 -17.44 3.00 9.50
C SER A 64 -16.09 2.33 9.66
N ARG A 65 -15.16 2.97 10.37
CA ARG A 65 -13.83 2.37 10.68
C ARG A 65 -13.98 1.09 11.50
N ASP A 66 -14.83 1.06 12.50
CA ASP A 66 -15.10 -0.13 13.31
C ASP A 66 -15.57 -1.33 12.48
N LYS A 67 -16.40 -1.07 11.45
CA LYS A 67 -16.81 -2.12 10.50
C LYS A 67 -15.70 -2.59 9.57
N ILE A 68 -14.75 -1.70 9.25
CA ILE A 68 -13.66 -1.97 8.31
C ILE A 68 -12.50 -2.72 8.98
N ILE A 69 -12.22 -2.46 10.25
CA ILE A 69 -11.11 -3.05 11.00
C ILE A 69 -11.08 -4.59 10.91
N PRO A 70 -12.18 -5.34 11.07
CA PRO A 70 -12.15 -6.81 10.96
C PRO A 70 -11.67 -7.32 9.60
N TYR A 71 -11.97 -6.60 8.52
CA TYR A 71 -11.50 -6.93 7.16
C TYR A 71 -10.06 -6.51 6.92
N LEU A 72 -9.58 -5.45 7.55
CA LEU A 72 -8.20 -4.97 7.44
C LEU A 72 -7.21 -5.83 8.25
N SER A 73 -7.62 -6.32 9.41
CA SER A 73 -6.76 -7.05 10.36
C SER A 73 -5.98 -8.22 9.76
N PRO A 74 -6.54 -9.08 8.87
CA PRO A 74 -5.78 -10.16 8.24
C PRO A 74 -4.60 -9.65 7.41
N TYR A 75 -4.74 -8.51 6.75
CA TYR A 75 -3.68 -7.90 5.93
C TYR A 75 -2.55 -7.33 6.78
N LEU A 76 -2.87 -6.79 7.97
CA LEU A 76 -1.85 -6.41 8.95
C LEU A 76 -1.05 -7.62 9.42
N GLY A 77 -1.70 -8.77 9.64
CA GLY A 77 -1.02 -10.02 9.96
C GLY A 77 -0.08 -10.50 8.85
N ILE A 78 -0.48 -10.34 7.58
CA ILE A 78 0.38 -10.63 6.42
C ILE A 78 1.59 -9.68 6.40
N TYR A 79 1.35 -8.38 6.62
CA TYR A 79 2.42 -7.39 6.69
C TYR A 79 3.43 -7.73 7.78
N ASP A 80 2.97 -8.07 8.98
CA ASP A 80 3.85 -8.45 10.11
C ASP A 80 4.76 -9.63 9.76
N GLN A 81 4.21 -10.66 9.12
CA GLN A 81 5.00 -11.81 8.70
C GLN A 81 6.05 -11.43 7.65
N CYS A 82 5.67 -10.60 6.68
CA CYS A 82 6.58 -10.10 5.66
C CYS A 82 7.67 -9.21 6.27
N PHE A 83 7.30 -8.32 7.18
CA PHE A 83 8.21 -7.42 7.86
C PHE A 83 9.24 -8.16 8.72
N GLN A 84 8.83 -9.18 9.48
CA GLN A 84 9.74 -10.00 10.26
C GLN A 84 10.77 -10.73 9.37
N ARG A 85 10.32 -11.24 8.20
CA ARG A 85 11.22 -11.83 7.20
C ARG A 85 12.15 -10.79 6.60
N TYR A 86 11.61 -9.62 6.26
CA TYR A 86 12.37 -8.50 5.72
C TYR A 86 13.48 -8.04 6.67
N GLN A 87 13.19 -7.93 7.97
CA GLN A 87 14.16 -7.55 9.00
C GLN A 87 15.05 -8.71 9.46
N ASN A 88 14.77 -9.94 9.02
CA ASN A 88 15.39 -11.17 9.54
C ASN A 88 15.33 -11.24 11.08
N LYS A 89 14.22 -10.79 11.65
CA LYS A 89 14.01 -10.70 13.10
C LYS A 89 12.57 -10.99 13.46
N LYS A 90 12.35 -11.76 14.53
CA LYS A 90 11.01 -11.92 15.11
C LYS A 90 10.68 -10.78 16.05
N TYR A 91 9.40 -10.47 16.17
CA TYR A 91 8.94 -9.55 17.20
C TYR A 91 9.09 -10.17 18.60
N ASP A 92 9.60 -9.41 19.54
CA ASP A 92 9.60 -9.79 20.97
C ASP A 92 8.18 -9.75 21.54
N LYS A 93 7.38 -8.79 21.09
CA LYS A 93 5.95 -8.65 21.39
C LYS A 93 5.19 -8.36 20.09
N LYS A 94 4.06 -9.02 19.88
CA LYS A 94 3.19 -8.77 18.73
C LYS A 94 2.77 -7.30 18.71
N PRO A 95 2.93 -6.57 17.60
CA PRO A 95 2.49 -5.18 17.52
C PRO A 95 0.97 -5.07 17.61
N GLU A 96 0.52 -4.01 18.25
CA GLU A 96 -0.88 -3.61 18.30
C GLU A 96 -1.07 -2.42 17.35
N TYR A 97 -2.12 -2.47 16.54
CA TYR A 97 -2.45 -1.46 15.56
C TYR A 97 -3.75 -0.76 15.89
N ALA A 98 -3.78 0.54 15.76
CA ALA A 98 -4.99 1.34 15.78
C ALA A 98 -5.17 2.06 14.43
N LEU A 99 -6.36 2.00 13.86
CA LEU A 99 -6.70 2.75 12.65
C LEU A 99 -7.03 4.19 13.03
N THR A 100 -6.05 5.07 12.90
CA THR A 100 -6.17 6.47 13.34
C THR A 100 -6.89 7.35 12.33
N ALA A 101 -6.70 7.09 11.03
CA ALA A 101 -7.34 7.83 9.95
C ALA A 101 -7.66 6.92 8.77
N LEU A 102 -8.79 7.17 8.11
CA LEU A 102 -9.17 6.53 6.86
C LEU A 102 -10.03 7.50 6.04
N TRP A 103 -9.70 7.63 4.76
CA TRP A 103 -10.46 8.48 3.83
C TRP A 103 -10.54 7.83 2.46
N CYS A 104 -11.44 8.33 1.61
CA CYS A 104 -11.62 7.90 0.24
C CYS A 104 -11.46 9.08 -0.73
N ASN A 105 -10.59 8.92 -1.71
CA ASN A 105 -10.36 9.88 -2.78
C ASN A 105 -11.17 9.50 -4.01
N PHE A 106 -11.99 10.43 -4.50
CA PHE A 106 -12.75 10.29 -5.75
C PHE A 106 -12.07 11.08 -6.85
N GLN A 107 -10.91 10.63 -7.24
CA GLN A 107 -10.02 11.32 -8.16
C GLN A 107 -10.56 11.34 -9.59
N ARG A 108 -10.58 12.53 -10.21
CA ARG A 108 -10.99 12.79 -11.59
C ARG A 108 -9.76 13.03 -12.48
N PRO A 109 -9.94 13.09 -13.82
CA PRO A 109 -8.87 13.51 -14.71
C PRO A 109 -8.27 14.86 -14.29
N ASN A 110 -6.95 14.99 -14.40
CA ASN A 110 -6.15 16.16 -14.01
C ASN A 110 -6.12 16.46 -12.50
N GLU A 111 -6.58 15.55 -11.65
CA GLU A 111 -6.43 15.64 -10.21
C GLU A 111 -5.29 14.72 -9.76
N PHE A 112 -4.56 15.09 -8.72
CA PHE A 112 -3.41 14.35 -8.25
C PHE A 112 -3.12 14.60 -6.77
N ASN A 113 -2.40 13.67 -6.17
CA ASN A 113 -1.74 13.85 -4.88
C ASN A 113 -0.27 14.23 -5.14
N PRO A 114 0.20 15.40 -4.67
CA PRO A 114 1.62 15.71 -4.69
C PRO A 114 2.41 14.79 -3.77
N PRO A 115 3.74 14.76 -3.86
CA PRO A 115 4.56 14.11 -2.85
C PRO A 115 4.23 14.67 -1.46
N HIS A 116 3.95 13.78 -0.52
CA HIS A 116 3.61 14.11 0.86
C HIS A 116 3.98 12.94 1.78
N ASP A 117 4.03 13.19 3.04
CA ASP A 117 4.24 12.21 4.09
C ASP A 117 2.94 11.90 4.85
N HIS A 118 2.99 10.88 5.66
CA HIS A 118 1.89 10.48 6.52
C HIS A 118 2.39 10.31 7.96
N ASP A 119 1.59 10.78 8.89
CA ASP A 119 1.75 10.44 10.29
C ASP A 119 1.47 8.95 10.54
N GLY A 120 1.97 8.46 11.69
CA GLY A 120 1.77 7.08 12.10
C GLY A 120 2.93 6.15 11.72
N LYS A 121 2.82 4.90 12.12
CA LYS A 121 3.87 3.88 11.91
C LYS A 121 3.66 3.08 10.64
N LEU A 122 2.44 3.03 10.13
CA LEU A 122 2.07 2.25 8.96
C LEU A 122 0.98 2.98 8.18
N SER A 123 1.18 3.07 6.87
CA SER A 123 0.21 3.61 5.93
C SER A 123 -0.11 2.60 4.85
N PHE A 124 -1.30 2.70 4.27
CA PHE A 124 -1.70 1.85 3.16
C PHE A 124 -2.56 2.62 2.15
N VAL A 125 -2.54 2.15 0.90
CA VAL A 125 -3.41 2.64 -0.17
C VAL A 125 -4.15 1.45 -0.77
N ILE A 126 -5.45 1.61 -1.00
CA ILE A 126 -6.30 0.60 -1.63
C ILE A 126 -6.96 1.21 -2.87
N TYR A 127 -6.69 0.64 -4.02
CA TYR A 127 -7.37 0.99 -5.27
C TYR A 127 -8.72 0.26 -5.32
N LEU A 128 -9.81 0.99 -5.11
CA LEU A 128 -11.17 0.45 -5.10
C LEU A 128 -11.78 0.35 -6.50
N SER A 129 -11.47 1.31 -7.35
CA SER A 129 -11.95 1.35 -8.72
C SER A 129 -10.95 2.09 -9.61
N ILE A 130 -10.60 1.48 -10.72
CA ILE A 130 -9.76 2.10 -11.76
C ILE A 130 -10.57 2.06 -13.04
N PRO A 131 -10.92 3.21 -13.64
CA PRO A 131 -11.68 3.28 -14.88
C PRO A 131 -10.93 2.64 -16.05
N ASP A 132 -11.65 2.00 -16.97
CA ASP A 132 -11.03 1.34 -18.12
C ASP A 132 -10.25 2.29 -19.04
N PRO A 133 -10.69 3.55 -19.29
CA PRO A 133 -9.86 4.52 -20.01
C PRO A 133 -8.48 4.73 -19.39
N LEU A 134 -8.41 4.81 -18.06
CA LEU A 134 -7.13 4.99 -17.35
C LEU A 134 -6.24 3.74 -17.46
N LYS A 135 -6.83 2.54 -17.39
CA LYS A 135 -6.09 1.29 -17.61
C LYS A 135 -5.49 1.24 -19.02
N LYS A 136 -6.27 1.67 -20.02
CA LYS A 136 -5.81 1.72 -21.43
C LYS A 136 -4.67 2.74 -21.60
N GLU A 137 -4.84 3.94 -21.06
CA GLU A 137 -3.82 5.00 -21.09
C GLU A 137 -2.52 4.51 -20.43
N ASN A 138 -2.63 3.84 -19.28
CA ASN A 138 -1.48 3.29 -18.57
C ASN A 138 -0.78 2.18 -19.38
N ALA A 139 -1.55 1.30 -20.02
CA ALA A 139 -1.00 0.22 -20.86
C ALA A 139 -0.27 0.74 -22.11
N GLU A 140 -0.66 1.90 -22.63
CA GLU A 140 -0.04 2.58 -23.76
C GLU A 140 1.15 3.48 -23.35
N TYR A 141 1.32 3.73 -22.05
CA TYR A 141 2.35 4.63 -21.52
C TYR A 141 3.75 4.05 -21.69
N LYS A 142 4.65 4.85 -22.30
CA LYS A 142 6.05 4.45 -22.60
C LYS A 142 7.08 5.24 -21.79
N GLY A 143 6.65 6.07 -20.86
CA GLY A 143 7.54 6.83 -19.99
C GLY A 143 8.25 5.97 -18.96
N ARG A 144 9.21 6.57 -18.25
CA ARG A 144 9.98 5.89 -17.18
C ARG A 144 9.41 6.09 -15.77
N SER A 145 8.35 6.89 -15.63
CA SER A 145 7.66 7.07 -14.35
C SER A 145 6.59 5.99 -14.13
N CYS A 146 5.87 6.07 -13.01
CA CYS A 146 4.79 5.12 -12.71
C CYS A 146 3.58 5.20 -13.67
N GLY A 147 3.54 6.17 -14.57
CA GLY A 147 2.44 6.36 -15.51
C GLY A 147 1.15 6.88 -14.87
N PRO A 148 0.11 7.10 -15.71
CA PRO A 148 -1.20 7.58 -15.26
C PRO A 148 -1.84 6.67 -14.22
N GLY A 149 -2.35 7.25 -13.13
CA GLY A 149 -2.98 6.50 -12.03
C GLY A 149 -2.05 5.66 -11.18
N GLY A 150 -0.74 5.71 -11.42
CA GLY A 150 0.25 5.01 -10.61
C GLY A 150 0.53 5.72 -9.27
N ILE A 151 1.16 5.00 -8.35
CA ILE A 151 1.63 5.53 -7.07
C ILE A 151 3.13 5.37 -6.98
N GLN A 152 3.80 6.36 -6.38
CA GLN A 152 5.23 6.34 -6.14
C GLN A 152 5.50 6.47 -4.64
N PHE A 153 6.27 5.55 -4.10
CA PHE A 153 6.78 5.63 -2.73
C PHE A 153 8.24 6.07 -2.79
N MET A 154 8.56 7.10 -2.03
CA MET A 154 9.90 7.69 -1.96
C MET A 154 10.43 7.58 -0.54
N TRP A 155 11.74 7.35 -0.40
CA TRP A 155 12.44 7.33 0.88
C TRP A 155 13.87 7.83 0.69
N GLY A 156 14.53 8.28 1.77
CA GLY A 156 15.88 8.82 1.68
C GLY A 156 15.94 10.21 1.05
N GLU A 157 17.15 10.63 0.69
CA GLU A 157 17.42 11.99 0.20
C GLU A 157 17.59 12.07 -1.32
N GLY A 158 17.60 10.93 -2.01
CA GLY A 158 17.92 10.85 -3.43
C GLY A 158 16.72 10.43 -4.31
N PRO A 159 16.69 10.89 -5.57
CA PRO A 159 15.63 10.51 -6.52
C PRO A 159 15.65 9.02 -6.91
N ARG A 160 16.67 8.28 -6.50
CA ARG A 160 16.77 6.83 -6.70
C ARG A 160 16.13 6.01 -5.58
N ASP A 161 15.82 6.67 -4.45
CA ASP A 161 15.20 6.05 -3.29
C ASP A 161 13.67 6.07 -3.46
N CYS A 162 13.18 5.45 -4.52
CA CYS A 162 11.75 5.38 -4.81
C CYS A 162 11.35 4.03 -5.42
N VAL A 163 10.11 3.64 -5.17
CA VAL A 163 9.44 2.51 -5.81
C VAL A 163 8.14 3.00 -6.41
N SER A 164 7.91 2.67 -7.68
CA SER A 164 6.70 3.03 -8.41
C SER A 164 5.88 1.77 -8.71
N TYR A 165 4.58 1.85 -8.55
CA TYR A 165 3.62 0.79 -8.86
C TYR A 165 2.57 1.28 -9.84
N GLN A 166 2.29 0.42 -10.81
CA GLN A 166 1.22 0.57 -11.80
C GLN A 166 0.09 -0.42 -11.53
#